data_23b8ce7f9e4c1da5173e4c6964ccc108
#
_entry.id   23b8ce7f9e4c1da5173e4c6964ccc108
#
_cell.length_a   1.000
_cell.length_b   1.000
_cell.length_c   1.000
_cell.angle_alpha   90.00
_cell.angle_beta   90.00
_cell.angle_gamma   90.00
#
_symmetry.space_group_name_H-M   'P 1'
#
loop_
_entity.id
_entity.type
_entity.pdbx_description
1 polymer ?
#
loop_
_entity_poly.entity_id
_entity_poly.type
_entity_poly.pdbx_seq_one_letter_code
_entity_poly.pdbx_strand_id
1 'polypeptide(L)'
;MRRLVLLAPAVALLAGCGATTVTGTAAPSPPSASTNSSNAGGLPPDPQPGATEDCPYLGSEVVAEANGQHVSKVRVSADQPHPACFFYRPDGKVQLTVRVYVGDAKTATALVNQAAPLDSSNPASDPSGWKGGYLSTGDGAVYAVAKGSAAVIASTNQKQSVKARTVVKKAISALKL
;
A
#
# COMPACT_ATOMS: atom_id res chain seq x y z
N MET A 1 27.11 29.27 38.18
CA MET A 1 28.16 28.47 38.82
C MET A 1 28.55 27.42 37.80
N ARG A 2 29.52 27.71 36.96
CA ARG A 2 30.91 27.29 36.97
C ARG A 2 31.14 25.80 37.25
N ARG A 3 31.44 25.00 36.21
CA ARG A 3 32.70 24.23 36.15
C ARG A 3 32.93 23.64 34.74
N LEU A 4 33.91 24.23 34.07
CA LEU A 4 34.66 23.63 32.96
C LEU A 4 35.48 22.43 33.46
N VAL A 5 35.61 21.38 32.67
CA VAL A 5 36.77 20.49 32.66
C VAL A 5 37.08 20.10 31.23
N LEU A 6 38.17 20.63 30.74
CA LEU A 6 38.90 20.23 29.52
C LEU A 6 39.80 19.04 29.87
N LEU A 7 39.94 18.07 28.97
CA LEU A 7 41.21 17.31 28.78
C LEU A 7 41.18 16.57 27.42
N ALA A 8 42.08 16.98 26.54
CA ALA A 8 42.59 16.28 25.35
C ALA A 8 43.94 15.61 25.73
N PRO A 9 44.71 14.96 24.83
CA PRO A 9 44.52 14.19 23.59
C PRO A 9 45.31 12.87 23.60
N ALA A 10 45.15 12.01 22.59
CA ALA A 10 46.23 11.10 22.19
C ALA A 10 46.10 10.69 20.71
N VAL A 11 47.11 11.05 19.97
CA VAL A 11 47.44 10.72 18.58
C VAL A 11 48.03 9.31 18.52
N ALA A 12 47.64 8.48 17.56
CA ALA A 12 48.42 7.36 17.08
C ALA A 12 48.27 7.21 15.56
N LEU A 13 49.32 7.56 14.85
CA LEU A 13 49.57 7.30 13.43
C LEU A 13 50.00 5.83 13.24
N LEU A 14 49.40 5.13 12.28
CA LEU A 14 50.06 3.99 11.63
C LEU A 14 49.74 4.01 10.14
N ALA A 15 50.80 4.23 9.36
CA ALA A 15 50.83 4.16 7.93
C ALA A 15 50.84 2.70 7.45
N GLY A 16 50.04 2.40 6.40
CA GLY A 16 50.07 1.14 5.68
C GLY A 16 49.75 1.36 4.22
N CYS A 17 50.81 1.53 3.40
CA CYS A 17 50.73 1.52 1.94
C CYS A 17 50.40 0.12 1.44
N GLY A 18 49.44 0.04 0.49
CA GLY A 18 49.16 -1.15 -0.31
C GLY A 18 48.34 -0.76 -1.53
N ALA A 19 49.01 -0.18 -2.55
CA ALA A 19 48.38 0.07 -3.84
C ALA A 19 48.44 -1.19 -4.69
N THR A 20 47.28 -1.79 -4.97
CA THR A 20 47.09 -2.69 -6.11
C THR A 20 45.99 -2.13 -6.99
N THR A 21 46.41 -1.49 -8.07
CA THR A 21 45.54 -1.09 -9.18
C THR A 21 45.10 -2.34 -9.94
N VAL A 22 43.83 -2.76 -9.75
CA VAL A 22 43.18 -3.70 -10.65
C VAL A 22 42.30 -2.89 -11.60
N THR A 23 42.76 -2.74 -12.82
CA THR A 23 41.95 -2.26 -13.95
C THR A 23 40.92 -3.33 -14.31
N GLY A 24 39.76 -3.30 -13.65
CA GLY A 24 38.61 -4.09 -13.99
C GLY A 24 37.69 -3.27 -14.89
N THR A 25 37.64 -3.64 -16.17
CA THR A 25 36.63 -3.15 -17.10
C THR A 25 35.24 -3.49 -16.52
N ALA A 26 34.45 -2.48 -16.16
CA ALA A 26 33.08 -2.63 -15.71
C ALA A 26 32.23 -3.10 -16.90
N ALA A 27 31.83 -4.36 -16.89
CA ALA A 27 30.80 -4.84 -17.76
C ALA A 27 29.45 -4.20 -17.34
N PRO A 28 28.60 -3.75 -18.29
CA PRO A 28 27.28 -3.25 -17.95
C PRO A 28 26.47 -4.36 -17.29
N SER A 29 26.03 -4.12 -16.05
CA SER A 29 25.12 -5.00 -15.34
C SER A 29 23.82 -5.10 -16.14
N PRO A 30 23.29 -6.30 -16.40
CA PRO A 30 21.96 -6.43 -17.01
C PRO A 30 20.92 -5.83 -16.08
N PRO A 31 19.83 -5.24 -16.62
CA PRO A 31 18.75 -4.72 -15.81
C PRO A 31 18.21 -5.85 -14.95
N SER A 32 18.16 -5.62 -13.64
CA SER A 32 17.53 -6.55 -12.68
C SER A 32 16.07 -6.72 -13.09
N ALA A 33 15.76 -7.82 -13.73
CA ALA A 33 14.40 -8.26 -13.90
C ALA A 33 13.82 -8.42 -12.49
N SER A 34 12.80 -7.62 -12.18
CA SER A 34 11.97 -7.82 -10.98
C SER A 34 11.30 -9.19 -11.15
N THR A 35 11.91 -10.20 -10.57
CA THR A 35 11.29 -11.51 -10.41
C THR A 35 10.07 -11.30 -9.51
N ASN A 36 8.88 -11.31 -10.10
CA ASN A 36 7.66 -11.59 -9.38
C ASN A 36 7.87 -12.97 -8.71
N SER A 37 8.31 -12.96 -7.46
CA SER A 37 8.31 -14.16 -6.62
C SER A 37 6.85 -14.56 -6.43
N SER A 38 6.38 -15.45 -7.28
CA SER A 38 5.18 -16.23 -7.05
C SER A 38 5.46 -17.11 -5.83
N ASN A 39 5.10 -16.61 -4.65
CA ASN A 39 5.13 -17.41 -3.43
C ASN A 39 4.13 -18.56 -3.62
N ALA A 40 4.65 -19.75 -3.86
CA ALA A 40 3.88 -20.98 -3.92
C ALA A 40 3.15 -21.15 -2.56
N GLY A 41 1.84 -20.86 -2.54
CA GLY A 41 0.92 -21.18 -1.43
C GLY A 41 0.53 -20.08 -0.47
N GLY A 42 1.06 -18.84 -0.58
CA GLY A 42 0.69 -17.70 0.28
C GLY A 42 -0.16 -16.64 -0.45
N LEU A 43 -0.87 -15.80 0.31
CA LEU A 43 -1.52 -14.62 -0.26
C LEU A 43 -0.47 -13.63 -0.77
N PRO A 44 -0.80 -12.84 -1.82
CA PRO A 44 0.05 -11.74 -2.24
C PRO A 44 0.35 -10.80 -1.08
N PRO A 45 1.59 -10.31 -0.92
CA PRO A 45 1.96 -9.42 0.15
C PRO A 45 1.11 -8.15 0.15
N ASP A 46 1.05 -7.47 1.29
CA ASP A 46 0.37 -6.18 1.35
C ASP A 46 1.10 -5.16 0.48
N PRO A 47 0.34 -4.39 -0.34
CA PRO A 47 0.92 -3.42 -1.23
C PRO A 47 1.64 -2.32 -0.45
N GLN A 48 2.78 -1.87 -0.98
CA GLN A 48 3.57 -0.80 -0.40
C GLN A 48 3.50 0.45 -1.26
N PRO A 49 3.43 1.66 -0.66
CA PRO A 49 3.39 2.89 -1.42
C PRO A 49 4.73 3.13 -2.14
N GLY A 50 4.68 3.11 -3.47
CA GLY A 50 5.82 3.29 -4.39
C GLY A 50 5.90 4.71 -4.95
N ALA A 51 5.68 4.87 -6.27
CA ALA A 51 5.77 6.14 -6.99
C ALA A 51 4.75 7.19 -6.48
N THR A 52 5.12 8.47 -6.58
CA THR A 52 4.16 9.58 -6.38
C THR A 52 3.52 9.87 -7.72
N GLU A 53 2.33 9.35 -7.91
CA GLU A 53 1.54 9.41 -9.16
C GLU A 53 0.06 9.41 -8.81
N ASP A 54 -0.77 9.87 -9.75
CA ASP A 54 -2.22 9.79 -9.61
C ASP A 54 -2.72 8.35 -9.68
N CYS A 55 -3.77 8.06 -8.92
CA CYS A 55 -4.42 6.77 -8.98
C CYS A 55 -5.14 6.59 -10.32
N PRO A 56 -4.84 5.55 -11.12
CA PRO A 56 -5.35 5.43 -12.48
C PRO A 56 -6.86 5.19 -12.59
N TYR A 57 -7.52 4.86 -11.47
CA TYR A 57 -8.96 4.54 -11.44
C TYR A 57 -9.76 5.32 -10.38
N LEU A 58 -9.10 6.18 -9.59
CA LEU A 58 -9.76 7.00 -8.57
C LEU A 58 -9.12 8.39 -8.49
N GLY A 59 -9.84 9.41 -8.91
CA GLY A 59 -9.39 10.81 -8.75
C GLY A 59 -9.35 11.24 -7.29
N SER A 60 -8.40 12.10 -6.94
CA SER A 60 -8.21 12.66 -5.59
C SER A 60 -9.46 13.37 -5.07
N GLU A 61 -10.20 14.08 -5.94
CA GLU A 61 -11.45 14.78 -5.59
C GLU A 61 -12.55 13.81 -5.17
N VAL A 62 -12.70 12.69 -5.91
CA VAL A 62 -13.68 11.63 -5.57
C VAL A 62 -13.40 11.04 -4.20
N VAL A 63 -12.11 10.82 -3.88
CA VAL A 63 -11.69 10.30 -2.59
C VAL A 63 -11.87 11.35 -1.49
N ALA A 64 -11.53 12.61 -1.75
CA ALA A 64 -11.71 13.70 -0.78
C ALA A 64 -13.18 13.88 -0.42
N GLU A 65 -14.09 13.85 -1.40
CA GLU A 65 -15.53 13.91 -1.18
C GLU A 65 -16.04 12.71 -0.36
N ALA A 66 -15.70 11.48 -0.79
CA ALA A 66 -16.16 10.26 -0.12
C ALA A 66 -15.63 10.15 1.32
N ASN A 67 -14.36 10.50 1.54
CA ASN A 67 -13.72 10.41 2.85
C ASN A 67 -13.94 11.64 3.73
N GLY A 68 -14.34 12.77 3.15
CA GLY A 68 -14.55 14.04 3.84
C GLY A 68 -13.25 14.69 4.29
N GLN A 69 -12.15 14.47 3.58
CA GLN A 69 -10.82 14.99 3.90
C GLN A 69 -10.06 15.35 2.62
N HIS A 70 -9.35 16.49 2.64
CA HIS A 70 -8.52 16.92 1.52
C HIS A 70 -7.40 15.91 1.24
N VAL A 71 -7.19 15.55 -0.03
CA VAL A 71 -6.08 14.74 -0.50
C VAL A 71 -4.95 15.67 -0.94
N SER A 72 -3.79 15.58 -0.28
CA SER A 72 -2.62 16.41 -0.60
C SER A 72 -1.62 15.71 -1.52
N LYS A 73 -1.61 14.38 -1.51
CA LYS A 73 -0.68 13.56 -2.29
C LYS A 73 -1.26 12.17 -2.50
N VAL A 74 -0.94 11.56 -3.64
CA VAL A 74 -1.23 10.16 -3.94
C VAL A 74 0.08 9.42 -4.20
N ARG A 75 0.16 8.17 -3.77
CA ARG A 75 1.20 7.23 -4.16
C ARG A 75 0.57 5.94 -4.63
N VAL A 76 1.22 5.28 -5.57
CA VAL A 76 0.76 3.99 -6.10
C VAL A 76 1.78 2.90 -5.82
N SER A 77 1.31 1.67 -5.66
CA SER A 77 2.19 0.50 -5.53
C SER A 77 2.75 0.06 -6.89
N ALA A 78 3.66 -0.90 -6.86
CA ALA A 78 4.18 -1.52 -8.08
C ALA A 78 3.30 -2.68 -8.61
N ASP A 79 2.16 -2.96 -7.98
CA ASP A 79 1.27 -4.06 -8.36
C ASP A 79 0.70 -3.85 -9.77
N GLN A 80 0.51 -4.96 -10.49
CA GLN A 80 -0.08 -4.99 -11.82
C GLN A 80 -1.25 -5.99 -11.85
N PRO A 81 -2.27 -5.79 -12.69
CA PRO A 81 -2.50 -4.68 -13.63
C PRO A 81 -3.08 -3.41 -12.97
N HIS A 82 -3.49 -3.48 -11.71
CA HIS A 82 -4.10 -2.40 -10.97
C HIS A 82 -3.27 -2.09 -9.71
N PRO A 83 -2.47 -1.01 -9.72
CA PRO A 83 -1.70 -0.63 -8.54
C PRO A 83 -2.64 -0.28 -7.38
N ALA A 84 -2.23 -0.61 -6.15
CA ALA A 84 -2.91 -0.08 -4.98
C ALA A 84 -2.62 1.42 -4.86
N CYS A 85 -3.64 2.19 -4.45
CA CYS A 85 -3.56 3.64 -4.31
C CYS A 85 -3.60 4.05 -2.84
N PHE A 86 -2.69 4.94 -2.46
CA PHE A 86 -2.55 5.49 -1.12
C PHE A 86 -2.77 7.00 -1.16
N PHE A 87 -3.84 7.45 -0.53
CA PHE A 87 -4.23 8.86 -0.48
C PHE A 87 -3.82 9.47 0.85
N TYR A 88 -3.08 10.58 0.80
CA TYR A 88 -2.48 11.23 1.95
C TYR A 88 -3.19 12.53 2.30
N ARG A 89 -3.28 12.82 3.59
CA ARG A 89 -3.70 14.11 4.13
C ARG A 89 -2.56 15.13 4.08
N PRO A 90 -2.85 16.43 4.29
CA PRO A 90 -1.83 17.47 4.39
C PRO A 90 -0.78 17.24 5.49
N ASP A 91 -1.13 16.52 6.56
CA ASP A 91 -0.20 16.15 7.64
C ASP A 91 0.74 14.98 7.29
N GLY A 92 0.69 14.50 6.05
CA GLY A 92 1.53 13.42 5.56
C GLY A 92 1.08 12.01 5.95
N LYS A 93 -0.04 11.84 6.66
CA LYS A 93 -0.57 10.52 7.01
C LYS A 93 -1.52 9.99 5.93
N VAL A 94 -1.53 8.68 5.76
CA VAL A 94 -2.50 8.01 4.87
C VAL A 94 -3.90 8.18 5.46
N GLN A 95 -4.83 8.64 4.64
CA GLN A 95 -6.24 8.74 5.01
C GLN A 95 -7.09 7.62 4.42
N LEU A 96 -6.68 7.10 3.27
CA LEU A 96 -7.41 6.05 2.57
C LEU A 96 -6.47 5.25 1.68
N THR A 97 -6.68 3.95 1.65
CA THR A 97 -5.98 3.02 0.75
C THR A 97 -7.00 2.23 -0.04
N VAL A 98 -6.74 1.98 -1.31
CA VAL A 98 -7.54 1.06 -2.13
C VAL A 98 -6.61 0.05 -2.77
N ARG A 99 -6.91 -1.24 -2.56
CA ARG A 99 -6.26 -2.37 -3.21
C ARG A 99 -7.25 -3.03 -4.17
N VAL A 100 -6.81 -3.25 -5.40
CA VAL A 100 -7.55 -4.04 -6.39
C VAL A 100 -6.73 -5.27 -6.72
N TYR A 101 -7.34 -6.43 -6.66
CA TYR A 101 -6.75 -7.70 -7.08
C TYR A 101 -7.61 -8.30 -8.19
N VAL A 102 -6.96 -8.76 -9.26
CA VAL A 102 -7.59 -9.55 -10.32
C VAL A 102 -6.67 -10.74 -10.62
N GLY A 103 -7.19 -11.95 -10.47
CA GLY A 103 -6.38 -13.16 -10.65
C GLY A 103 -7.14 -14.43 -10.31
N ASP A 104 -6.69 -15.19 -9.34
CA ASP A 104 -7.35 -16.41 -8.89
C ASP A 104 -8.52 -16.11 -7.94
N ALA A 105 -9.67 -16.75 -8.12
CA ALA A 105 -10.89 -16.50 -7.34
C ALA A 105 -10.76 -16.90 -5.86
N LYS A 106 -9.99 -17.94 -5.55
CA LYS A 106 -9.73 -18.36 -4.17
C LYS A 106 -8.87 -17.33 -3.46
N THR A 107 -7.87 -16.81 -4.14
CA THR A 107 -7.00 -15.74 -3.65
C THR A 107 -7.79 -14.44 -3.44
N ALA A 108 -8.67 -14.07 -4.39
CA ALA A 108 -9.54 -12.91 -4.24
C ALA A 108 -10.40 -13.00 -2.97
N THR A 109 -11.04 -14.15 -2.75
CA THR A 109 -11.85 -14.41 -1.56
C THR A 109 -10.99 -14.39 -0.28
N ALA A 110 -9.81 -14.97 -0.32
CA ALA A 110 -8.91 -15.03 0.83
C ALA A 110 -8.38 -13.64 1.24
N LEU A 111 -8.08 -12.76 0.27
CA LEU A 111 -7.70 -11.36 0.53
C LEU A 111 -8.83 -10.58 1.19
N VAL A 112 -10.07 -10.79 0.77
CA VAL A 112 -11.24 -10.16 1.41
C VAL A 112 -11.40 -10.66 2.84
N ASN A 113 -11.29 -11.98 3.07
CA ASN A 113 -11.39 -12.58 4.41
C ASN A 113 -10.23 -12.15 5.33
N GLN A 114 -9.05 -11.87 4.78
CA GLN A 114 -7.94 -11.30 5.54
C GLN A 114 -8.25 -9.86 5.99
N ALA A 115 -8.81 -9.04 5.09
CA ALA A 115 -9.11 -7.64 5.36
C ALA A 115 -10.36 -7.44 6.24
N ALA A 116 -11.34 -8.33 6.11
CA ALA A 116 -12.59 -8.33 6.85
C ALA A 116 -12.97 -9.78 7.22
N PRO A 117 -12.40 -10.33 8.32
CA PRO A 117 -12.64 -11.71 8.72
C PRO A 117 -14.13 -12.00 9.03
N LEU A 118 -14.59 -13.17 8.62
CA LEU A 118 -16.00 -13.56 8.70
C LEU A 118 -16.59 -13.58 10.12
N ASP A 119 -15.75 -13.87 11.11
CA ASP A 119 -16.11 -13.97 12.53
C ASP A 119 -16.18 -12.64 13.26
N SER A 120 -15.57 -11.59 12.69
CA SER A 120 -15.43 -10.28 13.33
C SER A 120 -15.90 -9.09 12.49
N SER A 121 -16.36 -9.35 11.25
CA SER A 121 -16.89 -8.33 10.35
C SER A 121 -18.40 -8.50 10.10
N ASN A 122 -19.04 -7.42 9.69
CA ASN A 122 -20.41 -7.47 9.20
C ASN A 122 -20.41 -7.85 7.71
N PRO A 123 -21.43 -8.60 7.24
CA PRO A 123 -21.48 -9.00 5.84
C PRO A 123 -21.67 -7.82 4.89
N ALA A 124 -20.96 -7.84 3.77
CA ALA A 124 -21.06 -6.86 2.68
C ALA A 124 -21.52 -7.54 1.40
N SER A 125 -22.50 -6.92 0.70
CA SER A 125 -23.06 -7.42 -0.57
C SER A 125 -23.32 -6.30 -1.59
N ASP A 126 -22.69 -5.14 -1.42
CA ASP A 126 -22.81 -3.98 -2.29
C ASP A 126 -21.43 -3.65 -2.94
N PRO A 127 -21.35 -3.52 -4.29
CA PRO A 127 -22.45 -3.59 -5.25
C PRO A 127 -22.99 -5.01 -5.50
N SER A 128 -24.15 -5.08 -6.14
CA SER A 128 -24.82 -6.36 -6.41
C SER A 128 -23.89 -7.38 -7.09
N GLY A 129 -23.92 -8.63 -6.62
CA GLY A 129 -23.07 -9.72 -7.07
C GLY A 129 -21.70 -9.79 -6.41
N TRP A 130 -21.31 -8.79 -5.60
CA TRP A 130 -20.12 -8.81 -4.78
C TRP A 130 -20.44 -9.33 -3.37
N LYS A 131 -19.49 -10.02 -2.75
CA LYS A 131 -19.60 -10.56 -1.40
C LYS A 131 -18.34 -10.29 -0.60
N GLY A 132 -18.50 -10.04 0.69
CA GLY A 132 -17.38 -9.81 1.59
C GLY A 132 -17.81 -9.30 2.95
N GLY A 133 -17.00 -8.41 3.54
CA GLY A 133 -17.26 -7.88 4.86
C GLY A 133 -16.87 -6.40 5.01
N TYR A 134 -17.34 -5.81 6.10
CA TYR A 134 -16.90 -4.51 6.56
C TYR A 134 -16.79 -4.50 8.09
N LEU A 135 -15.86 -3.70 8.58
CA LEU A 135 -15.69 -3.49 10.01
C LEU A 135 -15.21 -2.07 10.30
N SER A 136 -15.50 -1.60 11.51
CA SER A 136 -14.92 -0.38 12.07
C SER A 136 -13.88 -0.78 13.11
N THR A 137 -12.73 -0.11 13.09
CA THR A 137 -11.64 -0.30 14.04
C THR A 137 -11.47 0.95 14.90
N GLY A 138 -10.59 0.89 15.90
CA GLY A 138 -10.22 2.08 16.68
C GLY A 138 -9.71 3.24 15.82
N ASP A 139 -8.98 2.89 14.74
CA ASP A 139 -8.24 3.84 13.89
C ASP A 139 -8.93 4.11 12.55
N GLY A 140 -10.06 3.44 12.25
CA GLY A 140 -10.72 3.64 10.97
C GLY A 140 -11.79 2.60 10.64
N ALA A 141 -11.95 2.30 9.36
CA ALA A 141 -12.86 1.27 8.88
C ALA A 141 -12.33 0.62 7.59
N VAL A 142 -12.77 -0.60 7.37
CA VAL A 142 -12.49 -1.39 6.16
C VAL A 142 -13.79 -1.77 5.49
N TYR A 143 -13.79 -1.79 4.17
CA TYR A 143 -14.80 -2.41 3.33
C TYR A 143 -14.11 -3.25 2.27
N ALA A 144 -14.39 -4.54 2.22
CA ALA A 144 -13.72 -5.51 1.37
C ALA A 144 -14.72 -6.43 0.70
N VAL A 145 -14.70 -6.55 -0.62
CA VAL A 145 -15.60 -7.41 -1.39
C VAL A 145 -14.88 -8.09 -2.54
N ALA A 146 -15.36 -9.29 -2.89
CA ALA A 146 -14.89 -10.07 -4.03
C ALA A 146 -16.06 -10.52 -4.91
N LYS A 147 -15.76 -10.70 -6.21
CA LYS A 147 -16.67 -11.26 -7.21
C LYS A 147 -15.84 -12.04 -8.23
N GLY A 148 -16.03 -13.36 -8.30
CA GLY A 148 -15.21 -14.21 -9.17
C GLY A 148 -13.73 -14.05 -8.84
N SER A 149 -12.92 -13.69 -9.82
CA SER A 149 -11.47 -13.51 -9.72
C SER A 149 -11.04 -12.12 -9.25
N ALA A 150 -11.97 -11.22 -8.97
CA ALA A 150 -11.66 -9.86 -8.56
C ALA A 150 -11.96 -9.62 -7.07
N ALA A 151 -11.08 -8.85 -6.40
CA ALA A 151 -11.32 -8.31 -5.05
C ALA A 151 -10.99 -6.82 -5.02
N VAL A 152 -11.80 -6.06 -4.29
CA VAL A 152 -11.56 -4.63 -4.04
C VAL A 152 -11.69 -4.39 -2.53
N ILE A 153 -10.64 -3.80 -1.96
CA ILE A 153 -10.49 -3.56 -0.54
C ILE A 153 -10.17 -2.10 -0.34
N ALA A 154 -10.95 -1.41 0.47
CA ALA A 154 -10.64 -0.04 0.90
C ALA A 154 -10.52 0.03 2.41
N SER A 155 -9.48 0.71 2.87
CA SER A 155 -9.26 1.06 4.27
C SER A 155 -9.24 2.57 4.41
N THR A 156 -9.96 3.11 5.38
CA THR A 156 -10.04 4.54 5.66
C THR A 156 -9.72 4.83 7.13
N ASN A 157 -9.15 6.01 7.41
CA ASN A 157 -8.97 6.53 8.76
C ASN A 157 -10.28 7.05 9.42
N GLN A 158 -11.41 6.88 8.72
CA GLN A 158 -12.73 7.27 9.23
C GLN A 158 -13.44 6.03 9.77
N LYS A 159 -14.08 6.14 10.95
CA LYS A 159 -14.78 5.01 11.60
C LYS A 159 -16.04 4.56 10.84
N GLN A 160 -16.56 5.38 9.93
CA GLN A 160 -17.75 5.06 9.15
C GLN A 160 -17.38 4.22 7.91
N SER A 161 -17.68 2.93 7.94
CA SER A 161 -17.39 2.00 6.83
C SER A 161 -18.10 2.38 5.53
N VAL A 162 -19.18 3.16 5.58
CA VAL A 162 -19.87 3.69 4.40
C VAL A 162 -18.96 4.52 3.51
N LYS A 163 -17.93 5.18 4.06
CA LYS A 163 -16.94 5.94 3.30
C LYS A 163 -16.05 5.02 2.46
N ALA A 164 -15.52 3.96 3.07
CA ALA A 164 -14.78 2.91 2.36
C ALA A 164 -15.65 2.22 1.30
N ARG A 165 -16.92 1.90 1.61
CA ARG A 165 -17.89 1.33 0.67
C ARG A 165 -18.07 2.23 -0.56
N THR A 166 -18.24 3.53 -0.36
CA THR A 166 -18.41 4.49 -1.47
C THR A 166 -17.21 4.45 -2.41
N VAL A 167 -16.01 4.43 -1.88
CA VAL A 167 -14.76 4.36 -2.66
C VAL A 167 -14.64 3.02 -3.40
N VAL A 168 -14.93 1.90 -2.77
CA VAL A 168 -14.95 0.58 -3.42
C VAL A 168 -15.91 0.54 -4.60
N LYS A 169 -17.13 1.08 -4.46
CA LYS A 169 -18.09 1.17 -5.57
C LYS A 169 -17.58 2.01 -6.73
N LYS A 170 -16.94 3.13 -6.44
CA LYS A 170 -16.33 3.99 -7.46
C LYS A 170 -15.19 3.29 -8.20
N ALA A 171 -14.32 2.57 -7.48
CA ALA A 171 -13.23 1.79 -8.07
C ALA A 171 -13.75 0.67 -8.98
N ILE A 172 -14.72 -0.12 -8.52
CA ILE A 172 -15.37 -1.19 -9.29
C ILE A 172 -15.99 -0.62 -10.58
N SER A 173 -16.70 0.50 -10.47
CA SER A 173 -17.33 1.16 -11.62
C SER A 173 -16.31 1.68 -12.63
N ALA A 174 -15.23 2.32 -12.17
CA ALA A 174 -14.18 2.87 -13.03
C ALA A 174 -13.43 1.78 -13.79
N LEU A 175 -13.20 0.65 -13.14
CA LEU A 175 -12.48 -0.52 -13.70
C LEU A 175 -13.41 -1.48 -14.48
N LYS A 176 -14.73 -1.28 -14.44
CA LYS A 176 -15.75 -2.14 -15.07
C LYS A 176 -15.66 -3.61 -14.63
N LEU A 177 -15.37 -3.86 -13.35
CA LEU A 177 -15.25 -5.19 -12.75
C LEU A 177 -16.61 -5.83 -12.44
#